data_90e21d5586c9937b1843c91f9e0a3749
#
_entry.id   90e21d5586c9937b1843c91f9e0a3749
#
_cell.length_a   1.000
_cell.length_b   1.000
_cell.length_c   1.000
_cell.angle_alpha   90.00
_cell.angle_beta   90.00
_cell.angle_gamma   90.00
#
_symmetry.space_group_name_H-M   'P 1'
#
loop_
_entity.id
_entity.type
_entity.pdbx_description
1 polymer ?
#
loop_
_entity_poly.entity_id
_entity_poly.type
_entity_poly.pdbx_seq_one_letter_code
_entity_poly.pdbx_strand_id
1 'polypeptide(L)'
;LYTHTYIYIYMYVCVCDLVEWSCVEDGTKALQGKKTYDSWTEGLTQIFEAVLENKPFIMNVYRNVDRERMERYLYHLTYDLIVGVVQEKSKDLDISGEDKKFIANFYKYGFVGIMLEWIQEGMKEDIEELVNKMSLTLHNTVTTSIRNFQKNSEECYSEIG
;
A
#
# COMPACT_ATOMS: atom_id res chain seq x y z
N LEU A 1 28.56 13.76 28.31
CA LEU A 1 28.55 13.29 26.93
C LEU A 1 27.33 12.39 26.61
N TYR A 2 26.97 11.45 27.51
CA TYR A 2 25.84 10.53 27.31
C TYR A 2 24.46 11.21 27.27
N THR A 3 24.26 12.25 28.10
CA THR A 3 22.96 12.96 28.16
C THR A 3 22.60 13.69 26.84
N HIS A 4 23.57 14.29 26.17
CA HIS A 4 23.33 14.95 24.89
C HIS A 4 22.95 13.94 23.80
N THR A 5 23.57 12.77 23.77
CA THR A 5 23.27 11.71 22.81
C THR A 5 21.83 11.17 23.03
N TYR A 6 21.41 10.98 24.28
CA TYR A 6 20.04 10.57 24.61
C TYR A 6 18.99 11.61 24.20
N ILE A 7 19.28 12.90 24.40
CA ILE A 7 18.37 13.99 24.00
C ILE A 7 18.24 14.05 22.47
N TYR A 8 19.33 13.88 21.73
CA TYR A 8 19.30 13.82 20.26
C TYR A 8 18.52 12.62 19.76
N ILE A 9 18.72 11.43 20.35
CA ILE A 9 17.97 10.22 19.98
C ILE A 9 16.49 10.39 20.30
N TYR A 10 16.14 10.96 21.46
CA TYR A 10 14.76 11.19 21.86
C TYR A 10 14.05 12.23 20.98
N MET A 11 14.70 13.36 20.71
CA MET A 11 14.19 14.36 19.77
C MET A 11 14.01 13.77 18.36
N TYR A 12 14.94 12.94 17.93
CA TYR A 12 14.90 12.29 16.64
C TYR A 12 13.73 11.31 16.54
N VAL A 13 13.51 10.46 17.55
CA VAL A 13 12.37 9.56 17.66
C VAL A 13 11.05 10.34 17.66
N CYS A 14 10.95 11.41 18.47
CA CYS A 14 9.76 12.26 18.49
C CYS A 14 9.47 12.95 17.16
N VAL A 15 10.49 13.40 16.42
CA VAL A 15 10.31 13.99 15.09
C VAL A 15 9.87 12.93 14.09
N CYS A 16 10.43 11.72 14.14
CA CYS A 16 10.00 10.61 13.29
C CYS A 16 8.55 10.22 13.57
N ASP A 17 8.14 10.14 14.85
CA ASP A 17 6.77 9.82 15.24
C ASP A 17 5.78 10.91 14.80
N LEU A 18 6.14 12.20 14.91
CA LEU A 18 5.32 13.31 14.44
C LEU A 18 5.16 13.33 12.92
N VAL A 19 6.24 13.03 12.19
CA VAL A 19 6.20 12.97 10.72
C VAL A 19 5.46 11.72 10.27
N GLU A 20 5.62 10.57 10.95
CA GLU A 20 4.83 9.36 10.68
C GLU A 20 3.34 9.66 10.88
N TRP A 21 2.97 10.33 11.98
CA TRP A 21 1.58 10.72 12.24
C TRP A 21 1.04 11.69 11.18
N SER A 22 1.80 12.70 10.78
CA SER A 22 1.40 13.65 9.73
C SER A 22 1.23 12.95 8.38
N CYS A 23 2.19 12.09 7.99
CA CYS A 23 2.12 11.33 6.73
C CYS A 23 0.95 10.32 6.73
N VAL A 24 0.65 9.67 7.87
CA VAL A 24 -0.52 8.78 8.02
C VAL A 24 -1.81 9.57 7.86
N GLU A 25 -1.91 10.74 8.49
CA GLU A 25 -3.10 11.57 8.41
C GLU A 25 -3.32 12.08 6.98
N ASP A 26 -2.29 12.58 6.32
CA ASP A 26 -2.37 13.09 4.95
C ASP A 26 -2.65 11.97 3.95
N GLY A 27 -1.99 10.81 4.07
CA GLY A 27 -2.26 9.63 3.25
C GLY A 27 -3.68 9.10 3.47
N THR A 28 -4.16 9.08 4.70
CA THR A 28 -5.53 8.64 5.02
C THR A 28 -6.56 9.60 4.45
N LYS A 29 -6.33 10.92 4.52
CA LYS A 29 -7.19 11.94 3.90
C LYS A 29 -7.20 11.81 2.39
N ALA A 30 -6.04 11.60 1.76
CA ALA A 30 -5.92 11.39 0.32
C ALA A 30 -6.72 10.18 -0.16
N LEU A 31 -6.79 9.11 0.66
CA LEU A 31 -7.55 7.89 0.35
C LEU A 31 -9.04 7.96 0.67
N GLN A 32 -9.54 9.06 1.25
CA GLN A 32 -10.97 9.20 1.54
C GLN A 32 -11.78 9.16 0.23
N GLY A 33 -12.70 8.19 0.13
CA GLY A 33 -13.55 8.01 -1.06
C GLY A 33 -12.86 7.33 -2.26
N LYS A 34 -11.58 6.96 -2.17
CA LYS A 34 -10.82 6.31 -3.26
C LYS A 34 -10.74 4.78 -3.16
N LYS A 35 -11.49 4.18 -2.25
CA LYS A 35 -11.48 2.72 -1.99
C LYS A 35 -12.37 1.92 -2.94
N THR A 36 -12.75 2.49 -4.09
CA THR A 36 -13.52 1.82 -5.12
C THR A 36 -12.61 1.35 -6.26
N TYR A 37 -13.06 0.35 -7.01
CA TYR A 37 -12.29 -0.15 -8.15
C TYR A 37 -12.02 0.93 -9.21
N ASP A 38 -12.97 1.82 -9.44
CA ASP A 38 -12.85 2.86 -10.46
C ASP A 38 -11.93 4.02 -10.01
N SER A 39 -11.67 4.13 -8.70
CA SER A 39 -10.85 5.20 -8.12
C SER A 39 -9.49 4.72 -7.56
N TRP A 40 -9.17 3.43 -7.66
CA TRP A 40 -7.94 2.90 -7.05
C TRP A 40 -6.66 3.45 -7.70
N THR A 41 -6.66 3.68 -9.01
CA THR A 41 -5.53 4.28 -9.72
C THR A 41 -5.29 5.71 -9.24
N GLU A 42 -6.35 6.49 -9.05
CA GLU A 42 -6.26 7.84 -8.49
C GLU A 42 -5.74 7.80 -7.05
N GLY A 43 -6.24 6.88 -6.21
CA GLY A 43 -5.75 6.69 -4.85
C GLY A 43 -4.26 6.30 -4.81
N LEU A 44 -3.83 5.43 -5.72
CA LEU A 44 -2.44 5.02 -5.84
C LEU A 44 -1.55 6.18 -6.30
N THR A 45 -1.99 6.95 -7.30
CA THR A 45 -1.31 8.17 -7.76
C THR A 45 -1.10 9.13 -6.61
N GLN A 46 -2.12 9.39 -5.79
CA GLN A 46 -2.03 10.27 -4.63
C GLN A 46 -1.01 9.77 -3.57
N ILE A 47 -0.89 8.44 -3.39
CA ILE A 47 0.14 7.88 -2.50
C ILE A 47 1.55 8.18 -3.06
N PHE A 48 1.77 7.98 -4.37
CA PHE A 48 3.04 8.29 -5.02
C PHE A 48 3.37 9.78 -4.95
N GLU A 49 2.39 10.65 -5.21
CA GLU A 49 2.54 12.11 -5.12
C GLU A 49 2.92 12.55 -3.71
N ALA A 50 2.24 12.04 -2.68
CA ALA A 50 2.56 12.35 -1.29
C ALA A 50 3.99 11.91 -0.91
N VAL A 51 4.46 10.77 -1.42
CA VAL A 51 5.84 10.31 -1.25
C VAL A 51 6.81 11.25 -1.97
N LEU A 52 6.49 11.68 -3.19
CA LEU A 52 7.34 12.58 -3.98
C LEU A 52 7.44 13.99 -3.37
N GLU A 53 6.34 14.54 -2.89
CA GLU A 53 6.30 15.82 -2.20
C GLU A 53 7.23 15.86 -0.98
N ASN A 54 7.34 14.70 -0.29
CA ASN A 54 8.20 14.54 0.88
C ASN A 54 9.57 13.93 0.53
N LYS A 55 9.99 13.95 -0.73
CA LYS A 55 11.22 13.31 -1.23
C LYS A 55 12.47 13.51 -0.37
N PRO A 56 12.86 14.73 0.07
CA PRO A 56 14.07 14.90 0.87
C PRO A 56 14.02 14.12 2.18
N PHE A 57 12.86 14.10 2.82
CA PHE A 57 12.62 13.36 4.06
C PHE A 57 12.62 11.86 3.81
N ILE A 58 11.86 11.38 2.84
CA ILE A 58 11.76 9.97 2.47
C ILE A 58 13.13 9.39 2.11
N MET A 59 13.91 10.12 1.31
CA MET A 59 15.28 9.70 0.93
C MET A 59 16.22 9.63 2.14
N ASN A 60 16.07 10.52 3.11
CA ASN A 60 16.86 10.50 4.33
C ASN A 60 16.50 9.30 5.22
N VAL A 61 15.20 9.05 5.43
CA VAL A 61 14.70 7.90 6.20
C VAL A 61 15.12 6.60 5.52
N TYR A 62 14.93 6.47 4.22
CA TYR A 62 15.29 5.28 3.45
C TYR A 62 16.78 4.92 3.55
N ARG A 63 17.67 5.94 3.54
CA ARG A 63 19.13 5.73 3.54
C ARG A 63 19.74 5.56 4.92
N ASN A 64 19.21 6.24 5.94
CA ASN A 64 19.98 6.49 7.15
C ASN A 64 19.32 6.04 8.45
N VAL A 65 17.99 5.78 8.49
CA VAL A 65 17.32 5.80 9.80
C VAL A 65 16.45 4.61 10.10
N ASP A 66 15.34 4.47 9.42
CA ASP A 66 14.33 3.48 9.77
C ASP A 66 13.52 3.07 8.52
N ARG A 67 14.22 2.41 7.62
CA ARG A 67 13.63 1.86 6.40
C ARG A 67 12.43 0.96 6.72
N GLU A 68 12.52 0.15 7.77
CA GLU A 68 11.46 -0.78 8.14
C GLU A 68 10.18 -0.07 8.57
N ARG A 69 10.30 1.07 9.29
CA ARG A 69 9.15 1.87 9.69
C ARG A 69 8.45 2.51 8.49
N MET A 70 9.23 3.05 7.55
CA MET A 70 8.70 3.61 6.31
C MET A 70 8.01 2.52 5.46
N GLU A 71 8.61 1.34 5.33
CA GLU A 71 8.01 0.21 4.62
C GLU A 71 6.67 -0.19 5.26
N ARG A 72 6.60 -0.32 6.59
CA ARG A 72 5.35 -0.62 7.30
C ARG A 72 4.27 0.41 7.04
N TYR A 73 4.62 1.68 7.00
CA TYR A 73 3.67 2.76 6.68
C TYR A 73 3.11 2.61 5.27
N LEU A 74 3.97 2.41 4.27
CA LEU A 74 3.56 2.20 2.88
C LEU A 74 2.70 0.94 2.74
N TYR A 75 3.04 -0.15 3.44
CA TYR A 75 2.22 -1.36 3.48
C TYR A 75 0.83 -1.10 4.06
N HIS A 76 0.72 -0.27 5.09
CA HIS A 76 -0.57 0.03 5.72
C HIS A 76 -1.48 0.82 4.77
N LEU A 77 -0.98 1.94 4.22
CA LEU A 77 -1.75 2.76 3.27
C LEU A 77 -2.20 1.97 2.05
N THR A 78 -1.29 1.21 1.45
CA THR A 78 -1.58 0.44 0.24
C THR A 78 -2.57 -0.69 0.54
N TYR A 79 -2.45 -1.34 1.70
CA TYR A 79 -3.39 -2.38 2.12
C TYR A 79 -4.81 -1.86 2.26
N ASP A 80 -5.01 -0.71 2.88
CA ASP A 80 -6.32 -0.10 3.05
C ASP A 80 -6.99 0.23 1.71
N LEU A 81 -6.23 0.71 0.73
CA LEU A 81 -6.71 0.94 -0.62
C LEU A 81 -7.18 -0.37 -1.27
N ILE A 82 -6.33 -1.40 -1.25
CA ILE A 82 -6.60 -2.66 -1.95
C ILE A 82 -7.73 -3.43 -1.28
N VAL A 83 -7.82 -3.43 0.05
CA VAL A 83 -8.96 -4.05 0.78
C VAL A 83 -10.28 -3.47 0.30
N GLY A 84 -10.37 -2.15 0.12
CA GLY A 84 -11.57 -1.50 -0.41
C GLY A 84 -11.94 -2.05 -1.79
N VAL A 85 -10.96 -2.16 -2.69
CA VAL A 85 -11.16 -2.71 -4.05
C VAL A 85 -11.61 -4.17 -4.01
N VAL A 86 -10.95 -5.02 -3.20
CA VAL A 86 -11.31 -6.45 -3.07
C VAL A 86 -12.71 -6.60 -2.50
N GLN A 87 -13.07 -5.82 -1.48
CA GLN A 87 -14.40 -5.83 -0.87
C GLN A 87 -15.48 -5.45 -1.87
N GLU A 88 -15.25 -4.39 -2.65
CA GLU A 88 -16.20 -3.95 -3.68
C GLU A 88 -16.40 -5.01 -4.76
N LYS A 89 -15.32 -5.56 -5.29
CA LYS A 89 -15.37 -6.58 -6.36
C LYS A 89 -15.92 -7.94 -5.90
N SER A 90 -15.95 -8.19 -4.61
CA SER A 90 -16.45 -9.44 -4.02
C SER A 90 -17.81 -9.31 -3.34
N LYS A 91 -18.54 -8.20 -3.52
CA LYS A 91 -19.83 -7.97 -2.85
C LYS A 91 -20.85 -9.06 -3.11
N ASP A 92 -20.95 -9.51 -4.35
CA ASP A 92 -21.95 -10.47 -4.81
C ASP A 92 -21.39 -11.88 -4.97
N LEU A 93 -20.20 -12.14 -4.40
CA LEU A 93 -19.48 -13.40 -4.52
C LEU A 93 -19.29 -14.04 -3.15
N ASP A 94 -19.54 -15.35 -3.08
CA ASP A 94 -19.29 -16.13 -1.88
C ASP A 94 -17.81 -16.48 -1.77
N ILE A 95 -17.08 -15.64 -1.05
CA ILE A 95 -15.64 -15.78 -0.79
C ILE A 95 -15.37 -15.43 0.67
N SER A 96 -14.55 -16.25 1.33
CA SER A 96 -14.23 -16.08 2.74
C SER A 96 -13.51 -14.75 3.05
N GLY A 97 -13.67 -14.25 4.29
CA GLY A 97 -12.95 -13.08 4.74
C GLY A 97 -11.42 -13.27 4.78
N GLU A 98 -10.96 -14.52 4.99
CA GLU A 98 -9.53 -14.88 4.93
C GLU A 98 -8.99 -14.78 3.52
N ASP A 99 -9.71 -15.31 2.53
CA ASP A 99 -9.29 -15.23 1.13
C ASP A 99 -9.24 -13.80 0.62
N LYS A 100 -10.23 -12.98 1.00
CA LYS A 100 -10.21 -11.53 0.70
C LYS A 100 -8.96 -10.86 1.27
N LYS A 101 -8.59 -11.15 2.52
CA LYS A 101 -7.37 -10.64 3.16
C LYS A 101 -6.12 -11.15 2.47
N PHE A 102 -6.08 -12.42 2.08
CA PHE A 102 -4.96 -13.00 1.36
C PHE A 102 -4.73 -12.30 0.03
N ILE A 103 -5.79 -12.14 -0.78
CA ILE A 103 -5.74 -11.43 -2.06
C ILE A 103 -5.23 -10.01 -1.86
N ALA A 104 -5.78 -9.26 -0.90
CA ALA A 104 -5.35 -7.89 -0.62
C ALA A 104 -3.87 -7.82 -0.21
N ASN A 105 -3.41 -8.73 0.64
CA ASN A 105 -2.01 -8.83 1.03
C ASN A 105 -1.09 -9.13 -0.15
N PHE A 106 -1.48 -10.04 -1.04
CA PHE A 106 -0.69 -10.39 -2.21
C PHE A 106 -0.42 -9.17 -3.10
N TYR A 107 -1.47 -8.45 -3.45
CA TYR A 107 -1.35 -7.25 -4.28
C TYR A 107 -0.60 -6.11 -3.58
N LYS A 108 -0.81 -5.93 -2.29
CA LYS A 108 -0.09 -4.94 -1.48
C LYS A 108 1.44 -5.09 -1.63
N TYR A 109 1.96 -6.30 -1.57
CA TYR A 109 3.41 -6.52 -1.70
C TYR A 109 3.93 -6.13 -3.08
N GLY A 110 3.17 -6.39 -4.15
CA GLY A 110 3.52 -5.95 -5.50
C GLY A 110 3.58 -4.43 -5.62
N PHE A 111 2.56 -3.74 -5.14
CA PHE A 111 2.49 -2.28 -5.19
C PHE A 111 3.60 -1.61 -4.39
N VAL A 112 3.79 -2.03 -3.14
CA VAL A 112 4.82 -1.45 -2.27
C VAL A 112 6.22 -1.80 -2.79
N GLY A 113 6.42 -3.00 -3.34
CA GLY A 113 7.69 -3.39 -3.95
C GLY A 113 8.11 -2.43 -5.06
N ILE A 114 7.20 -2.13 -5.99
CA ILE A 114 7.43 -1.17 -7.09
C ILE A 114 7.71 0.24 -6.53
N MET A 115 6.96 0.68 -5.53
CA MET A 115 7.17 1.98 -4.90
C MET A 115 8.54 2.09 -4.22
N LEU A 116 8.98 1.05 -3.52
CA LEU A 116 10.30 1.01 -2.88
C LEU A 116 11.43 1.02 -3.90
N GLU A 117 11.28 0.32 -5.02
CA GLU A 117 12.23 0.37 -6.14
C GLU A 117 12.31 1.77 -6.73
N TRP A 118 11.16 2.41 -7.00
CA TRP A 118 11.10 3.80 -7.46
C TRP A 118 11.75 4.79 -6.48
N ILE A 119 11.55 4.63 -5.17
CA ILE A 119 12.25 5.42 -4.14
C ILE A 119 13.75 5.17 -4.21
N GLN A 120 14.18 3.92 -4.31
CA GLN A 120 15.60 3.54 -4.37
C GLN A 120 16.30 4.15 -5.58
N GLU A 121 15.63 4.23 -6.72
CA GLU A 121 16.14 4.86 -7.94
C GLU A 121 16.09 6.40 -7.93
N GLY A 122 15.62 6.98 -6.82
CA GLY A 122 15.56 8.42 -6.59
C GLY A 122 14.33 9.09 -7.16
N MET A 123 13.23 8.34 -7.32
CA MET A 123 11.93 8.86 -7.75
C MET A 123 12.02 9.59 -9.11
N LYS A 124 12.64 8.96 -10.10
CA LYS A 124 12.93 9.56 -11.41
C LYS A 124 11.86 9.27 -12.44
N GLU A 125 11.23 8.09 -12.38
CA GLU A 125 10.19 7.69 -13.31
C GLU A 125 8.93 8.51 -13.04
N ASP A 126 8.22 8.87 -14.10
CA ASP A 126 6.97 9.61 -14.03
C ASP A 126 5.86 8.78 -13.36
N ILE A 127 5.13 9.41 -12.45
CA ILE A 127 4.11 8.74 -11.63
C ILE A 127 2.96 8.24 -12.51
N GLU A 128 2.49 9.05 -13.47
CA GLU A 128 1.38 8.66 -14.34
C GLU A 128 1.76 7.45 -15.19
N GLU A 129 2.99 7.45 -15.74
CA GLU A 129 3.50 6.32 -16.52
C GLU A 129 3.62 5.06 -15.67
N LEU A 130 4.15 5.17 -14.45
CA LEU A 130 4.30 4.05 -13.52
C LEU A 130 2.96 3.47 -13.11
N VAL A 131 2.02 4.31 -12.70
CA VAL A 131 0.66 3.88 -12.32
C VAL A 131 -0.09 3.28 -13.51
N ASN A 132 0.11 3.82 -14.72
CA ASN A 132 -0.49 3.24 -15.93
C ASN A 132 0.06 1.83 -16.21
N LYS A 133 1.37 1.60 -16.11
CA LYS A 133 1.98 0.26 -16.24
C LYS A 133 1.40 -0.72 -15.21
N MET A 134 1.25 -0.28 -13.96
CA MET A 134 0.63 -1.08 -12.90
C MET A 134 -0.83 -1.39 -13.23
N SER A 135 -1.60 -0.41 -13.71
CA SER A 135 -2.99 -0.57 -14.10
C SER A 135 -3.16 -1.60 -15.24
N LEU A 136 -2.35 -1.50 -16.28
CA LEU A 136 -2.35 -2.45 -17.39
C LEU A 136 -2.01 -3.88 -16.94
N THR A 137 -1.02 -4.02 -16.06
CA THR A 137 -0.60 -5.32 -15.51
C THR A 137 -1.70 -5.96 -14.66
N LEU A 138 -2.45 -5.14 -13.91
CA LEU A 138 -3.46 -5.60 -12.97
C LEU A 138 -4.87 -5.64 -13.57
N HIS A 139 -5.03 -5.25 -14.85
CA HIS A 139 -6.33 -5.23 -15.49
C HIS A 139 -7.02 -6.61 -15.38
N ASN A 140 -8.18 -6.65 -14.73
CA ASN A 140 -8.97 -7.86 -14.45
C ASN A 140 -8.32 -8.91 -13.54
N THR A 141 -7.07 -8.78 -13.13
CA THR A 141 -6.40 -9.83 -12.33
C THR A 141 -6.99 -9.98 -10.94
N VAL A 142 -7.38 -8.88 -10.28
CA VAL A 142 -8.07 -8.92 -8.96
C VAL A 142 -9.39 -9.67 -9.07
N THR A 143 -10.21 -9.34 -10.06
CA THR A 143 -11.50 -10.01 -10.30
C THR A 143 -11.33 -11.50 -10.62
N THR A 144 -10.31 -11.83 -11.42
CA THR A 144 -9.97 -13.22 -11.74
C THR A 144 -9.52 -14.00 -10.50
N SER A 145 -8.69 -13.40 -9.65
CA SER A 145 -8.27 -14.01 -8.40
C SER A 145 -9.46 -14.32 -7.50
N ILE A 146 -10.36 -13.35 -7.30
CA ILE A 146 -11.57 -13.53 -6.51
C ILE A 146 -12.43 -14.71 -7.03
N ARG A 147 -12.65 -14.79 -8.34
CA ARG A 147 -13.43 -15.88 -8.97
C ARG A 147 -12.75 -17.23 -8.81
N ASN A 148 -11.43 -17.30 -8.88
CA ASN A 148 -10.70 -18.54 -8.70
C ASN A 148 -10.85 -19.08 -7.26
N PHE A 149 -10.82 -18.22 -6.25
CA PHE A 149 -11.07 -18.61 -4.87
C PHE A 149 -12.50 -19.09 -4.66
N GLN A 150 -13.50 -18.43 -5.27
CA GLN A 150 -14.90 -18.88 -5.20
C GLN A 150 -15.07 -20.27 -5.80
N LYS A 151 -14.55 -20.54 -7.00
CA LYS A 151 -14.63 -21.85 -7.65
C LYS A 151 -13.99 -22.95 -6.81
N ASN A 152 -12.82 -22.70 -6.23
CA ASN A 152 -12.13 -23.66 -5.41
C ASN A 152 -12.95 -24.02 -4.15
N SER A 153 -13.67 -23.06 -3.58
CA SER A 153 -14.59 -23.30 -2.46
C SER A 153 -15.77 -24.18 -2.88
N GLU A 154 -16.38 -23.93 -4.04
CA GLU A 154 -17.50 -24.71 -4.58
C GLU A 154 -17.10 -26.18 -4.88
N GLU A 155 -15.92 -26.39 -5.46
CA GLU A 155 -15.39 -27.74 -5.73
C GLU A 155 -15.13 -28.51 -4.44
N CYS A 156 -14.58 -27.88 -3.41
CA CYS A 156 -14.34 -28.51 -2.10
C CYS A 156 -15.64 -28.98 -1.41
N TYR A 157 -16.73 -28.23 -1.57
CA TYR A 157 -18.04 -28.62 -1.02
C TYR A 157 -18.71 -29.76 -1.83
N SER A 158 -18.46 -29.85 -3.13
CA SER A 158 -19.01 -30.89 -4.00
C SER A 158 -18.36 -32.27 -3.80
N GLU A 159 -17.12 -32.32 -3.29
CA GLU A 159 -16.42 -33.58 -2.99
C GLU A 159 -16.77 -34.17 -1.61
N ILE A 160 -17.43 -33.43 -0.73
CA ILE A 160 -17.78 -33.84 0.63
C ILE A 160 -19.25 -34.33 0.73
N GLY A 161 -20.08 -34.12 -0.28
CA GLY A 161 -21.48 -34.48 -0.38
C GLY A 161 -21.72 -35.75 -1.21
#